data_62f9e7f538dde63c162edfc6dd3cd1ae
#
_entry.id   62f9e7f538dde63c162edfc6dd3cd1ae
#
_cell.length_a   1.000
_cell.length_b   1.000
_cell.length_c   1.000
_cell.angle_alpha   90.00
_cell.angle_beta   90.00
_cell.angle_gamma   90.00
#
_symmetry.space_group_name_H-M   'P 1'
#
loop_
_entity.id
_entity.type
_entity.pdbx_description
1 polymer ?
#
loop_
_entity_poly.entity_id
_entity_poly.type
_entity_poly.pdbx_seq_one_letter_code
_entity_poly.pdbx_strand_id
1 'polypeptide(L)'
;MVIHLPDDEHIINDLGIQRLENIIHLAEDKNIQVTFENLNNICNLNRVLSTFESKNVGYCYDSCHHVNYAPDDDLIKRYGNRLMALHLQDNVGKHNQHQLPFDGSIAWAQVMKKIAHSGYQGTTSLEPMNWDYEHLSIQQFLDLAYQRAKKLDELRTIEFV
;
A
#
# COMPACT_ATOMS: atom_id res chain seq x y z
N MET A 1 6.65 -10.14 -1.16
CA MET A 1 6.95 -9.80 0.25
C MET A 1 6.91 -8.30 0.41
N VAL A 2 6.19 -7.78 1.42
CA VAL A 2 6.19 -6.34 1.76
C VAL A 2 7.23 -6.10 2.84
N ILE A 3 7.99 -5.01 2.74
CA ILE A 3 9.01 -4.60 3.69
C ILE A 3 8.70 -3.16 4.14
N HIS A 4 8.71 -2.96 5.46
CA HIS A 4 8.74 -1.64 6.07
C HIS A 4 10.18 -1.14 6.11
N LEU A 5 10.38 0.08 5.64
CA LEU A 5 11.64 0.81 5.78
C LEU A 5 11.72 1.46 7.17
N PRO A 6 12.91 1.93 7.59
CA PRO A 6 13.00 2.76 8.78
C PRO A 6 12.03 3.93 8.72
N ASP A 7 11.40 4.21 9.83
CA ASP A 7 10.32 5.19 9.97
C ASP A 7 10.76 6.39 10.81
N ASP A 8 9.83 7.33 11.04
CA ASP A 8 10.06 8.58 11.76
C ASP A 8 11.28 9.36 11.22
N GLU A 9 12.19 9.77 12.08
CA GLU A 9 13.37 10.54 11.72
C GLU A 9 14.55 9.70 11.21
N HIS A 10 14.40 8.37 11.16
CA HIS A 10 15.46 7.45 10.76
C HIS A 10 15.60 7.38 9.25
N ILE A 11 16.60 8.07 8.73
CA ILE A 11 16.97 7.99 7.30
C ILE A 11 17.81 6.74 7.06
N ILE A 12 17.40 5.93 6.09
CA ILE A 12 18.18 4.76 5.66
C ILE A 12 19.56 5.22 5.17
N ASN A 13 20.61 4.66 5.75
CA ASN A 13 22.01 4.96 5.39
C ASN A 13 22.56 3.98 4.35
N ASP A 14 23.82 4.13 3.97
CA ASP A 14 24.45 3.27 2.96
C ASP A 14 24.54 1.82 3.40
N LEU A 15 24.76 1.55 4.69
CA LEU A 15 24.72 0.19 5.23
C LEU A 15 23.32 -0.43 5.11
N GLY A 16 22.27 0.36 5.34
CA GLY A 16 20.88 -0.04 5.13
C GLY A 16 20.61 -0.39 3.67
N ILE A 17 21.06 0.43 2.73
CA ILE A 17 20.96 0.18 1.28
C ILE A 17 21.70 -1.11 0.92
N GLN A 18 22.92 -1.32 1.40
CA GLN A 18 23.68 -2.55 1.15
C GLN A 18 22.98 -3.81 1.67
N ARG A 19 22.32 -3.72 2.83
CA ARG A 19 21.53 -4.84 3.36
C ARG A 19 20.31 -5.13 2.51
N LEU A 20 19.63 -4.10 2.03
CA LEU A 20 18.50 -4.26 1.10
C LEU A 20 18.96 -4.88 -0.22
N GLU A 21 20.12 -4.48 -0.75
CA GLU A 21 20.71 -5.07 -1.96
C GLU A 21 20.88 -6.58 -1.82
N ASN A 22 21.42 -7.04 -0.70
CA ASN A 22 21.58 -8.48 -0.43
C ASN A 22 20.22 -9.22 -0.38
N ILE A 23 19.19 -8.58 0.22
CA ILE A 23 17.83 -9.14 0.27
C ILE A 23 17.23 -9.21 -1.15
N ILE A 24 17.41 -8.16 -1.93
CA ILE A 24 16.91 -8.06 -3.30
C ILE A 24 17.56 -9.10 -4.20
N HIS A 25 18.90 -9.26 -4.15
CA HIS A 25 19.59 -10.29 -4.92
C HIS A 25 19.08 -11.69 -4.57
N LEU A 26 18.88 -11.99 -3.27
CA LEU A 26 18.31 -13.28 -2.87
C LEU A 26 16.88 -13.45 -3.39
N ALA A 27 16.08 -12.38 -3.39
CA ALA A 27 14.71 -12.39 -3.90
C ALA A 27 14.68 -12.63 -5.42
N GLU A 28 15.61 -12.00 -6.15
CA GLU A 28 15.79 -12.22 -7.60
C GLU A 28 16.16 -13.67 -7.91
N ASP A 29 17.14 -14.24 -7.20
CA ASP A 29 17.56 -15.63 -7.34
C ASP A 29 16.39 -16.61 -7.07
N LYS A 30 15.45 -16.24 -6.21
CA LYS A 30 14.26 -17.04 -5.87
C LYS A 30 13.02 -16.66 -6.68
N ASN A 31 13.12 -15.70 -7.59
CA ASN A 31 11.99 -15.13 -8.33
C ASN A 31 10.85 -14.63 -7.39
N ILE A 32 11.23 -13.98 -6.30
CA ILE A 32 10.33 -13.38 -5.32
C ILE A 32 10.27 -11.86 -5.57
N GLN A 33 9.06 -11.31 -5.59
CA GLN A 33 8.87 -9.87 -5.61
C GLN A 33 8.99 -9.27 -4.20
N VAL A 34 9.69 -8.15 -4.09
CA VAL A 34 9.85 -7.36 -2.87
C VAL A 34 9.22 -6.00 -3.11
N THR A 35 8.37 -5.57 -2.20
CA THR A 35 7.74 -4.26 -2.26
C THR A 35 8.01 -3.46 -1.01
N PHE A 36 8.16 -2.17 -1.17
CA PHE A 36 8.36 -1.22 -0.07
C PHE A 36 7.11 -0.37 0.09
N GLU A 37 6.66 -0.26 1.33
CA GLU A 37 5.43 0.42 1.69
C GLU A 37 5.67 1.90 1.98
N ASN A 38 4.68 2.76 1.67
CA ASN A 38 4.70 4.16 2.06
C ASN A 38 4.36 4.30 3.55
N LEU A 39 5.37 4.47 4.36
CA LEU A 39 5.28 4.85 5.76
C LEU A 39 5.40 6.38 5.92
N ASN A 40 5.59 6.88 7.14
CA ASN A 40 5.68 8.31 7.40
C ASN A 40 6.94 8.96 6.76
N ASN A 41 8.02 8.19 6.57
CA ASN A 41 9.25 8.69 5.95
C ASN A 41 9.31 8.39 4.45
N ILE A 42 8.63 9.19 3.64
CA ILE A 42 8.61 9.08 2.18
C ILE A 42 10.02 9.25 1.54
N CYS A 43 10.95 9.94 2.22
CA CYS A 43 12.33 10.06 1.71
C CYS A 43 13.01 8.69 1.62
N ASN A 44 12.75 7.78 2.56
CA ASN A 44 13.29 6.42 2.52
C ASN A 44 12.73 5.64 1.34
N LEU A 45 11.42 5.72 1.10
CA LEU A 45 10.78 5.10 -0.06
C LEU A 45 11.37 5.63 -1.37
N ASN A 46 11.50 6.95 -1.50
CA ASN A 46 12.15 7.60 -2.65
C ASN A 46 13.56 7.05 -2.88
N ARG A 47 14.38 7.02 -1.82
CA ARG A 47 15.77 6.56 -1.91
C ARG A 47 15.84 5.12 -2.40
N VAL A 48 15.05 4.23 -1.81
CA VAL A 48 15.07 2.80 -2.16
C VAL A 48 14.57 2.57 -3.59
N LEU A 49 13.44 3.15 -3.97
CA LEU A 49 12.88 2.96 -5.29
C LEU A 49 13.72 3.61 -6.40
N SER A 50 14.50 4.66 -6.12
CA SER A 50 15.44 5.25 -7.06
C SER A 50 16.77 4.49 -7.14
N THR A 51 17.14 3.75 -6.08
CA THR A 51 18.39 2.96 -6.06
C THR A 51 18.23 1.63 -6.77
N PHE A 52 17.08 0.98 -6.62
CA PHE A 52 16.83 -0.37 -7.14
C PHE A 52 15.83 -0.36 -8.28
N GLU A 53 16.33 -0.51 -9.51
CA GLU A 53 15.50 -0.54 -10.73
C GLU A 53 15.05 -1.95 -11.13
N SER A 54 15.31 -2.96 -10.29
CA SER A 54 14.93 -4.35 -10.54
C SER A 54 13.42 -4.52 -10.76
N LYS A 55 13.06 -5.38 -11.73
CA LYS A 55 11.66 -5.80 -11.94
C LYS A 55 11.06 -6.57 -10.77
N ASN A 56 11.89 -7.07 -9.86
CA ASN A 56 11.48 -7.76 -8.65
C ASN A 56 11.26 -6.80 -7.48
N VAL A 57 11.57 -5.50 -7.65
CA VAL A 57 11.41 -4.46 -6.64
C VAL A 57 10.29 -3.52 -7.01
N GLY A 58 9.33 -3.34 -6.12
CA GLY A 58 8.17 -2.51 -6.37
C GLY A 58 7.67 -1.72 -5.17
N TYR A 59 6.51 -1.15 -5.37
CA TYR A 59 5.80 -0.31 -4.43
C TYR A 59 4.59 -1.04 -3.86
N CYS A 60 4.41 -0.96 -2.55
CA CYS A 60 3.17 -1.30 -1.87
C CYS A 60 2.47 -0.01 -1.45
N TYR A 61 1.27 0.21 -1.98
CA TYR A 61 0.47 1.39 -1.63
C TYR A 61 -0.39 1.09 -0.41
N ASP A 62 -0.13 1.81 0.70
CA ASP A 62 -1.02 1.87 1.86
C ASP A 62 -1.83 3.17 1.81
N SER A 63 -3.15 3.02 1.86
CA SER A 63 -4.09 4.13 1.73
C SER A 63 -4.18 5.01 2.97
N CYS A 64 -4.09 4.43 4.18
CA CYS A 64 -4.11 5.19 5.42
C CYS A 64 -2.81 5.95 5.67
N HIS A 65 -1.67 5.29 5.42
CA HIS A 65 -0.38 5.96 5.52
C HIS A 65 -0.27 7.13 4.55
N HIS A 66 -0.79 6.97 3.32
CA HIS A 66 -0.83 8.06 2.36
C HIS A 66 -1.59 9.26 2.90
N VAL A 67 -2.83 9.06 3.37
CA VAL A 67 -3.67 10.16 3.89
C VAL A 67 -3.08 10.79 5.15
N ASN A 68 -2.43 9.99 6.00
CA ASN A 68 -1.87 10.48 7.25
C ASN A 68 -0.53 11.21 7.10
N TYR A 69 0.33 10.76 6.18
CA TYR A 69 1.73 11.19 6.14
C TYR A 69 2.12 11.95 4.87
N ALA A 70 1.36 11.79 3.79
CA ALA A 70 1.65 12.44 2.52
C ALA A 70 0.38 12.88 1.76
N PRO A 71 -0.60 13.54 2.43
CA PRO A 71 -1.92 13.83 1.84
C PRO A 71 -1.83 14.72 0.58
N ASP A 72 -0.82 15.57 0.50
CA ASP A 72 -0.61 16.51 -0.61
C ASP A 72 0.24 15.92 -1.76
N ASP A 73 0.77 14.70 -1.59
CA ASP A 73 1.59 14.02 -2.60
C ASP A 73 0.77 12.98 -3.38
N ASP A 74 0.91 12.91 -4.68
CA ASP A 74 0.27 11.86 -5.48
C ASP A 74 1.19 10.65 -5.63
N LEU A 75 1.27 9.83 -4.57
CA LEU A 75 2.17 8.67 -4.52
C LEU A 75 1.85 7.64 -5.61
N ILE A 76 0.58 7.45 -5.97
CA ILE A 76 0.21 6.53 -7.06
C ILE A 76 0.65 7.08 -8.41
N LYS A 77 0.55 8.39 -8.65
CA LYS A 77 1.09 9.00 -9.86
C LYS A 77 2.60 8.87 -9.93
N ARG A 78 3.29 9.00 -8.78
CA ARG A 78 4.75 8.95 -8.69
C ARG A 78 5.32 7.54 -8.89
N TYR A 79 4.71 6.54 -8.26
CA TYR A 79 5.25 5.18 -8.18
C TYR A 79 4.34 4.12 -8.80
N GLY A 80 3.22 4.49 -9.39
CA GLY A 80 2.20 3.55 -9.85
C GLY A 80 2.71 2.57 -10.92
N ASN A 81 3.68 2.97 -11.74
CA ASN A 81 4.34 2.09 -12.69
C ASN A 81 5.16 0.95 -12.02
N ARG A 82 5.38 1.05 -10.72
CA ARG A 82 6.05 0.04 -9.88
C ARG A 82 5.12 -0.58 -8.84
N LEU A 83 3.81 -0.31 -8.92
CA LEU A 83 2.83 -0.81 -7.96
C LEU A 83 2.70 -2.32 -8.09
N MET A 84 2.97 -3.06 -7.02
CA MET A 84 2.95 -4.52 -6.97
C MET A 84 2.08 -5.07 -5.83
N ALA A 85 1.76 -4.26 -4.83
CA ALA A 85 0.91 -4.66 -3.70
C ALA A 85 0.04 -3.49 -3.22
N LEU A 86 -1.05 -3.83 -2.54
CA LEU A 86 -1.99 -2.88 -1.95
C LEU A 86 -2.24 -3.28 -0.49
N HIS A 87 -2.20 -2.30 0.42
CA HIS A 87 -2.72 -2.36 1.77
C HIS A 87 -3.86 -1.33 1.88
N LEU A 88 -5.08 -1.75 1.59
CA LEU A 88 -6.23 -0.86 1.55
C LEU A 88 -7.02 -0.94 2.86
N GLN A 89 -7.13 0.19 3.52
CA GLN A 89 -7.81 0.38 4.77
C GLN A 89 -8.29 1.82 4.88
N ASP A 90 -9.25 2.11 5.73
CA ASP A 90 -9.84 3.43 5.86
C ASP A 90 -9.54 4.07 7.21
N ASN A 91 -9.71 5.38 7.31
CA ASN A 91 -9.67 6.15 8.55
C ASN A 91 -10.50 7.44 8.44
N VAL A 92 -10.75 8.06 9.57
CA VAL A 92 -11.42 9.39 9.68
C VAL A 92 -10.42 10.50 10.02
N GLY A 93 -9.17 10.38 9.60
CA GLY A 93 -8.09 11.35 9.88
C GLY A 93 -7.40 11.14 11.22
N LYS A 94 -7.45 9.92 11.77
CA LYS A 94 -6.69 9.52 12.96
C LYS A 94 -5.65 8.48 12.60
N HIS A 95 -4.53 8.50 13.32
CA HIS A 95 -3.48 7.50 13.14
C HIS A 95 -3.97 6.08 13.40
N ASN A 96 -3.54 5.16 12.55
CA ASN A 96 -3.65 3.70 12.75
C ASN A 96 -5.05 3.19 13.09
N GLN A 97 -6.10 3.72 12.44
CA GLN A 97 -7.45 3.21 12.66
C GLN A 97 -7.69 1.87 11.98
N HIS A 98 -7.08 1.62 10.84
CA HIS A 98 -7.23 0.36 10.07
C HIS A 98 -8.68 -0.08 9.90
N GLN A 99 -9.57 0.86 9.57
CA GLN A 99 -10.99 0.56 9.35
C GLN A 99 -11.21 -0.16 8.00
N LEU A 100 -12.33 -0.83 7.87
CA LEU A 100 -12.76 -1.36 6.58
C LEU A 100 -13.01 -0.21 5.59
N PRO A 101 -12.68 -0.40 4.30
CA PRO A 101 -12.99 0.57 3.27
C PRO A 101 -14.45 1.00 3.27
N PHE A 102 -14.71 2.29 3.12
CA PHE A 102 -15.99 3.00 3.17
C PHE A 102 -16.55 3.26 4.59
N ASP A 103 -15.83 2.92 5.64
CA ASP A 103 -16.21 3.28 7.01
C ASP A 103 -15.49 4.53 7.50
N GLY A 104 -14.47 5.00 6.75
CA GLY A 104 -13.74 6.24 6.98
C GLY A 104 -14.04 7.34 5.96
N SER A 105 -13.03 8.16 5.68
CA SER A 105 -13.15 9.37 4.86
C SER A 105 -12.36 9.32 3.53
N ILE A 106 -11.73 8.19 3.21
CA ILE A 106 -10.94 8.07 1.99
C ILE A 106 -11.85 8.11 0.76
N ALA A 107 -11.49 8.94 -0.22
CA ALA A 107 -12.22 9.07 -1.48
C ALA A 107 -11.97 7.89 -2.43
N TRP A 108 -12.52 6.73 -2.12
CA TRP A 108 -12.23 5.45 -2.77
C TRP A 108 -12.37 5.46 -4.29
N ALA A 109 -13.37 6.14 -4.82
CA ALA A 109 -13.54 6.24 -6.27
C ALA A 109 -12.32 6.89 -6.94
N GLN A 110 -11.73 7.90 -6.30
CA GLN A 110 -10.52 8.56 -6.82
C GLN A 110 -9.28 7.67 -6.67
N VAL A 111 -9.12 7.02 -5.51
CA VAL A 111 -7.99 6.11 -5.25
C VAL A 111 -8.01 4.95 -6.24
N MET A 112 -9.15 4.26 -6.37
CA MET A 112 -9.27 3.11 -7.26
C MET A 112 -9.12 3.49 -8.74
N LYS A 113 -9.58 4.68 -9.13
CA LYS A 113 -9.32 5.24 -10.46
C LYS A 113 -7.81 5.40 -10.73
N LYS A 114 -7.06 5.96 -9.77
CA LYS A 114 -5.60 6.11 -9.91
C LYS A 114 -4.89 4.75 -9.98
N ILE A 115 -5.31 3.78 -9.18
CA ILE A 115 -4.78 2.41 -9.20
C ILE A 115 -5.06 1.77 -10.58
N ALA A 116 -6.26 1.93 -11.12
CA ALA A 116 -6.60 1.44 -12.46
C ALA A 116 -5.68 2.03 -13.54
N HIS A 117 -5.47 3.36 -13.49
CA HIS A 117 -4.61 4.06 -14.47
C HIS A 117 -3.11 3.74 -14.30
N SER A 118 -2.67 3.23 -13.16
CA SER A 118 -1.28 2.79 -12.96
C SER A 118 -0.94 1.52 -13.73
N GLY A 119 -1.94 0.80 -14.24
CA GLY A 119 -1.78 -0.49 -14.89
C GLY A 119 -1.63 -1.67 -13.92
N TYR A 120 -1.85 -1.47 -12.61
CA TYR A 120 -1.79 -2.53 -11.61
C TYR A 120 -2.76 -3.68 -11.91
N GLN A 121 -2.24 -4.90 -11.97
CA GLN A 121 -3.01 -6.12 -12.26
C GLN A 121 -3.12 -7.07 -11.06
N GLY A 122 -2.58 -6.67 -9.92
CA GLY A 122 -2.62 -7.51 -8.71
C GLY A 122 -3.96 -7.50 -8.00
N THR A 123 -4.00 -8.22 -6.90
CA THR A 123 -5.19 -8.38 -6.05
C THR A 123 -5.52 -7.09 -5.30
N THR A 124 -6.80 -6.78 -5.17
CA THR A 124 -7.31 -5.73 -4.27
C THR A 124 -7.23 -6.24 -2.84
N SER A 125 -6.08 -5.99 -2.18
CA SER A 125 -5.80 -6.49 -0.84
C SER A 125 -6.16 -5.46 0.22
N LEU A 126 -6.81 -5.93 1.29
CA LEU A 126 -7.17 -5.10 2.44
C LEU A 126 -6.24 -5.38 3.62
N GLU A 127 -6.08 -4.38 4.50
CA GLU A 127 -5.33 -4.49 5.76
C GLU A 127 -6.12 -3.91 6.96
N PRO A 128 -7.40 -4.19 7.11
CA PRO A 128 -8.16 -3.68 8.26
C PRO A 128 -7.86 -4.48 9.52
N MET A 129 -8.03 -3.82 10.67
CA MET A 129 -8.05 -4.46 11.98
C MET A 129 -9.49 -4.56 12.49
N ASN A 130 -9.72 -5.50 13.41
CA ASN A 130 -11.05 -5.71 13.96
C ASN A 130 -11.38 -4.82 15.16
N TRP A 131 -10.57 -3.83 15.47
CA TRP A 131 -10.70 -3.01 16.71
C TRP A 131 -12.06 -2.30 16.83
N ASP A 132 -12.57 -1.77 15.72
CA ASP A 132 -13.88 -1.10 15.68
C ASP A 132 -15.05 -2.10 15.42
N TYR A 133 -14.73 -3.40 15.26
CA TYR A 133 -15.65 -4.45 14.83
C TYR A 133 -15.78 -5.60 15.83
N GLU A 134 -15.42 -5.40 17.10
CA GLU A 134 -15.48 -6.43 18.15
C GLU A 134 -16.90 -6.99 18.39
N HIS A 135 -17.92 -6.24 17.96
CA HIS A 135 -19.32 -6.67 18.00
C HIS A 135 -19.67 -7.70 16.92
N LEU A 136 -18.80 -7.91 15.93
CA LEU A 136 -18.96 -8.91 14.87
C LEU A 136 -18.25 -10.21 15.24
N SER A 137 -18.81 -11.34 14.84
CA SER A 137 -18.06 -12.58 14.81
C SER A 137 -16.95 -12.51 13.75
N ILE A 138 -15.91 -13.36 13.89
CA ILE A 138 -14.81 -13.45 12.91
C ILE A 138 -15.38 -13.66 11.50
N GLN A 139 -16.35 -14.57 11.34
CA GLN A 139 -16.95 -14.85 10.04
C GLN A 139 -17.66 -13.60 9.48
N GLN A 140 -18.45 -12.89 10.29
CA GLN A 140 -19.14 -11.66 9.86
C GLN A 140 -18.16 -10.56 9.45
N PHE A 141 -17.04 -10.39 10.19
CA PHE A 141 -16.01 -9.43 9.84
C PHE A 141 -15.33 -9.79 8.51
N LEU A 142 -14.97 -11.05 8.30
CA LEU A 142 -14.35 -11.51 7.05
C LEU A 142 -15.30 -11.39 5.85
N ASP A 143 -16.57 -11.72 6.02
CA ASP A 143 -17.60 -11.58 4.98
C ASP A 143 -17.79 -10.10 4.60
N LEU A 144 -17.80 -9.20 5.59
CA LEU A 144 -17.89 -7.76 5.36
C LEU A 144 -16.64 -7.24 4.64
N ALA A 145 -15.46 -7.64 5.10
CA ALA A 145 -14.18 -7.26 4.46
C ALA A 145 -14.15 -7.72 2.99
N TYR A 146 -14.58 -8.93 2.71
CA TYR A 146 -14.65 -9.44 1.34
C TYR A 146 -15.62 -8.64 0.46
N GLN A 147 -16.80 -8.27 0.98
CA GLN A 147 -17.76 -7.41 0.26
C GLN A 147 -17.16 -6.03 -0.04
N ARG A 148 -16.42 -5.45 0.91
CA ARG A 148 -15.72 -4.16 0.72
C ARG A 148 -14.63 -4.28 -0.35
N ALA A 149 -13.85 -5.34 -0.34
CA ALA A 149 -12.83 -5.59 -1.38
C ALA A 149 -13.47 -5.72 -2.77
N LYS A 150 -14.58 -6.45 -2.90
CA LYS A 150 -15.32 -6.55 -4.17
C LYS A 150 -15.81 -5.19 -4.66
N LYS A 151 -16.37 -4.38 -3.76
CA LYS A 151 -16.82 -3.02 -4.11
C LYS A 151 -15.68 -2.12 -4.59
N LEU A 152 -14.48 -2.24 -3.98
CA LEU A 152 -13.29 -1.55 -4.46
C LEU A 152 -12.88 -2.04 -5.85
N ASP A 153 -12.91 -3.34 -6.08
CA ASP A 153 -12.55 -3.93 -7.36
C ASP A 153 -13.52 -3.50 -8.48
N GLU A 154 -14.81 -3.39 -8.18
CA GLU A 154 -15.81 -2.81 -9.08
C GLU A 154 -15.46 -1.37 -9.45
N LEU A 155 -15.06 -0.52 -8.48
CA LEU A 155 -14.62 0.85 -8.74
C LEU A 155 -13.37 0.90 -9.61
N ARG A 156 -12.47 -0.08 -9.51
CA ARG A 156 -11.26 -0.17 -10.34
C ARG A 156 -11.59 -0.47 -11.80
N THR A 157 -12.65 -1.22 -12.06
CA THR A 157 -13.04 -1.68 -13.41
C THR A 157 -14.00 -0.72 -14.13
N ILE A 158 -14.56 0.28 -13.44
CA ILE A 158 -15.42 1.27 -14.08
C ILE A 158 -14.57 2.08 -15.08
N GLU A 159 -14.90 1.97 -16.38
CA GLU A 159 -14.39 2.89 -17.39
C GLU A 159 -14.96 4.30 -17.10
N PHE A 160 -14.10 5.17 -16.59
CA PHE A 160 -14.45 6.59 -16.44
C PHE A 160 -14.39 7.24 -17.82
N VAL A 161 -15.56 7.36 -18.43
CA VAL A 161 -15.78 8.12 -19.66
C VAL A 161 -15.54 9.62 -19.43
#